data_38f4c366a8340307705c4e38cb1be4d2
#
_entry.id   38f4c366a8340307705c4e38cb1be4d2
#
_cell.length_a   1.000
_cell.length_b   1.000
_cell.length_c   1.000
_cell.angle_alpha   90.00
_cell.angle_beta   90.00
_cell.angle_gamma   90.00
#
_symmetry.space_group_name_H-M   'P 1'
#
loop_
_entity.id
_entity.type
_entity.pdbx_description
1 polymer ?
#
loop_
_entity_poly.entity_id
_entity_poly.type
_entity_poly.pdbx_seq_one_letter_code
_entity_poly.pdbx_strand_id
1 'polypeptide(L)'
;YHHAAAISQETDWDPSSPHENANIRHSMRSNWEAQAYSEGREGGISKRDAQLRGMRFGWKNILSSANKGSLATFVKNNVGIQMFGVGLHALQDGYGHAGVSMKEHDEIADVWGDTRASERITQSAIYVHQIVSGDWSNLGGRIDLDLTGMSNAQFQVFLSRVIDYINSKN
;
A
#
# COMPACT_ATOMS: atom_id res chain seq x y z
N TYR A 1 0.40 -9.37 12.34
CA TYR A 1 0.72 -9.18 10.91
C TYR A 1 0.53 -10.44 10.06
N HIS A 2 0.69 -11.67 10.59
CA HIS A 2 0.47 -12.91 9.81
C HIS A 2 -0.92 -12.97 9.14
N HIS A 3 -1.98 -12.59 9.85
CA HIS A 3 -3.33 -12.52 9.27
C HIS A 3 -3.43 -11.46 8.17
N ALA A 4 -2.75 -10.32 8.32
CA ALA A 4 -2.74 -9.29 7.28
C ALA A 4 -2.00 -9.73 6.01
N ALA A 5 -0.94 -10.52 6.17
CA ALA A 5 -0.23 -11.13 5.04
C ALA A 5 -1.12 -12.13 4.28
N ALA A 6 -1.90 -12.95 5.00
CA ALA A 6 -2.87 -13.86 4.38
C ALA A 6 -3.94 -13.08 3.59
N ILE A 7 -4.49 -12.01 4.15
CA ILE A 7 -5.47 -11.14 3.46
C ILE A 7 -4.83 -10.46 2.24
N SER A 8 -3.56 -10.08 2.32
CA SER A 8 -2.82 -9.55 1.18
C SER A 8 -2.82 -10.55 0.01
N GLN A 9 -2.58 -11.83 0.28
CA GLN A 9 -2.64 -12.91 -0.73
C GLN A 9 -4.06 -13.16 -1.23
N GLU A 10 -5.08 -13.13 -0.35
CA GLU A 10 -6.48 -13.33 -0.75
C GLU A 10 -6.99 -12.22 -1.67
N THR A 11 -6.41 -11.01 -1.60
CA THR A 11 -6.79 -9.90 -2.47
C THR A 11 -6.51 -10.20 -3.95
N ASP A 12 -5.51 -11.04 -4.26
CA ASP A 12 -5.21 -11.50 -5.63
C ASP A 12 -6.34 -12.33 -6.25
N TRP A 13 -7.14 -12.99 -5.41
CA TRP A 13 -8.13 -13.96 -5.82
C TRP A 13 -9.58 -13.47 -5.68
N ASP A 14 -9.80 -12.18 -5.35
CA ASP A 14 -11.17 -11.64 -5.22
C ASP A 14 -11.81 -11.34 -6.59
N PRO A 15 -12.62 -12.26 -7.13
CA PRO A 15 -13.29 -12.05 -8.42
C PRO A 15 -14.45 -11.05 -8.33
N SER A 16 -14.83 -10.62 -7.11
CA SER A 16 -15.96 -9.72 -6.90
C SER A 16 -15.59 -8.24 -7.01
N SER A 17 -14.30 -7.94 -7.13
CA SER A 17 -13.83 -6.55 -7.26
C SER A 17 -14.17 -6.00 -8.65
N PRO A 18 -14.90 -4.88 -8.76
CA PRO A 18 -15.10 -4.24 -10.04
C PRO A 18 -13.75 -3.94 -10.71
N HIS A 19 -13.60 -4.24 -11.99
CA HIS A 19 -12.33 -4.19 -12.73
C HIS A 19 -11.52 -2.88 -12.54
N GLU A 20 -12.19 -1.75 -12.38
CA GLU A 20 -11.51 -0.46 -12.13
C GLU A 20 -10.84 -0.40 -10.74
N ASN A 21 -11.48 -0.93 -9.71
CA ASN A 21 -10.92 -0.95 -8.36
C ASN A 21 -9.82 -2.02 -8.22
N ALA A 22 -9.91 -3.13 -8.97
CA ALA A 22 -8.86 -4.14 -9.00
C ALA A 22 -7.53 -3.54 -9.45
N ASN A 23 -7.51 -2.80 -10.56
CA ASN A 23 -6.29 -2.18 -11.06
C ASN A 23 -5.61 -1.25 -10.02
N ILE A 24 -6.40 -0.49 -9.26
CA ILE A 24 -5.86 0.39 -8.21
C ILE A 24 -5.25 -0.41 -7.06
N ARG A 25 -5.90 -1.50 -6.64
CA ARG A 25 -5.42 -2.38 -5.57
C ARG A 25 -4.11 -3.06 -5.93
N HIS A 26 -3.91 -3.36 -7.21
CA HIS A 26 -2.70 -3.98 -7.75
C HIS A 26 -1.67 -2.97 -8.27
N SER A 27 -1.84 -1.68 -7.97
CA SER A 27 -0.93 -0.63 -8.47
C SER A 27 -0.69 -0.69 -9.98
N MET A 28 -1.73 -1.09 -10.71
CA MET A 28 -1.75 -1.29 -12.16
C MET A 28 -2.63 -0.23 -12.85
N ARG A 29 -2.63 -0.26 -14.17
CA ARG A 29 -3.56 0.48 -15.03
C ARG A 29 -4.39 -0.47 -15.88
N SER A 30 -5.58 -0.06 -16.30
CA SER A 30 -6.37 -0.82 -17.25
C SER A 30 -5.73 -0.82 -18.65
N ASN A 31 -6.09 -1.79 -19.48
CA ASN A 31 -5.65 -1.80 -20.87
C ASN A 31 -6.12 -0.56 -21.64
N TRP A 32 -7.30 -0.04 -21.30
CA TRP A 32 -7.81 1.20 -21.87
C TRP A 32 -6.97 2.42 -21.48
N GLU A 33 -6.63 2.57 -20.19
CA GLU A 33 -5.76 3.65 -19.71
C GLU A 33 -4.37 3.60 -20.38
N ALA A 34 -3.83 2.39 -20.56
CA ALA A 34 -2.55 2.18 -21.24
C ALA A 34 -2.60 2.59 -22.71
N GLN A 35 -3.66 2.17 -23.42
CA GLN A 35 -3.87 2.52 -24.82
C GLN A 35 -4.13 4.01 -25.00
N ALA A 36 -5.01 4.59 -24.18
CA ALA A 36 -5.30 6.02 -24.23
C ALA A 36 -4.03 6.86 -24.00
N TYR A 37 -3.15 6.45 -23.07
CA TYR A 37 -1.88 7.11 -22.85
C TYR A 37 -0.96 7.04 -24.07
N SER A 38 -0.84 5.85 -24.69
CA SER A 38 0.00 5.67 -25.87
C SER A 38 -0.46 6.48 -27.09
N GLU A 39 -1.75 6.76 -27.16
CA GLU A 39 -2.40 7.53 -28.23
C GLU A 39 -2.54 9.02 -27.90
N GLY A 40 -2.08 9.47 -26.73
CA GLY A 40 -2.22 10.85 -26.26
C GLY A 40 -3.66 11.28 -26.03
N ARG A 41 -4.57 10.34 -25.76
CA ARG A 41 -5.98 10.59 -25.50
C ARG A 41 -6.24 10.92 -24.03
N GLU A 42 -7.32 11.64 -23.79
CA GLU A 42 -7.82 11.92 -22.44
C GLU A 42 -8.10 10.59 -21.68
N GLY A 43 -7.84 10.60 -20.37
CA GLY A 43 -8.00 9.43 -19.50
C GLY A 43 -6.83 8.44 -19.55
N GLY A 44 -5.86 8.64 -20.44
CA GLY A 44 -4.63 7.85 -20.44
C GLY A 44 -3.74 8.19 -19.26
N ILE A 45 -3.17 7.15 -18.60
CA ILE A 45 -2.21 7.34 -17.50
C ILE A 45 -0.91 6.58 -17.74
N SER A 46 0.18 7.20 -17.32
CA SER A 46 1.51 6.57 -17.39
C SER A 46 1.63 5.39 -16.40
N LYS A 47 2.59 4.49 -16.63
CA LYS A 47 2.92 3.44 -15.65
C LYS A 47 3.23 4.04 -14.28
N ARG A 48 4.00 5.11 -14.25
CA ARG A 48 4.38 5.79 -13.00
C ARG A 48 3.18 6.35 -12.26
N ASP A 49 2.24 6.98 -12.96
CA ASP A 49 1.04 7.54 -12.32
C ASP A 49 0.12 6.43 -11.80
N ALA A 50 -0.02 5.33 -12.53
CA ALA A 50 -0.77 4.16 -12.07
C ALA A 50 -0.14 3.53 -10.83
N GLN A 51 1.18 3.33 -10.83
CA GLN A 51 1.94 2.87 -9.67
C GLN A 51 1.68 3.77 -8.45
N LEU A 52 1.88 5.07 -8.60
CA LEU A 52 1.69 6.02 -7.51
C LEU A 52 0.24 6.10 -7.03
N ARG A 53 -0.74 5.95 -7.94
CA ARG A 53 -2.16 5.87 -7.60
C ARG A 53 -2.45 4.69 -6.68
N GLY A 54 -1.97 3.51 -7.02
CA GLY A 54 -2.12 2.30 -6.22
C GLY A 54 -1.40 2.41 -4.88
N MET A 55 -0.17 2.90 -4.85
CA MET A 55 0.57 3.11 -3.61
C MET A 55 -0.10 4.14 -2.69
N ARG A 56 -0.68 5.22 -3.21
CA ARG A 56 -1.50 6.17 -2.43
C ARG A 56 -2.72 5.51 -1.81
N PHE A 57 -3.38 4.64 -2.56
CA PHE A 57 -4.47 3.83 -2.04
C PHE A 57 -3.99 2.90 -0.93
N GLY A 58 -2.83 2.26 -1.10
CA GLY A 58 -2.18 1.44 -0.08
C GLY A 58 -1.96 2.21 1.22
N TRP A 59 -1.30 3.36 1.15
CA TRP A 59 -1.06 4.22 2.32
C TRP A 59 -2.35 4.71 2.99
N LYS A 60 -3.37 5.04 2.20
CA LYS A 60 -4.70 5.40 2.74
C LYS A 60 -5.26 4.29 3.62
N ASN A 61 -5.18 3.04 3.18
CA ASN A 61 -5.67 1.89 3.93
C ASN A 61 -4.81 1.61 5.18
N ILE A 62 -3.49 1.70 5.09
CA ILE A 62 -2.58 1.56 6.24
C ILE A 62 -2.92 2.59 7.33
N LEU A 63 -3.00 3.87 6.98
CA LEU A 63 -3.31 4.94 7.93
C LEU A 63 -4.73 4.83 8.52
N SER A 64 -5.71 4.44 7.70
CA SER A 64 -7.08 4.24 8.16
C SER A 64 -7.21 3.05 9.09
N SER A 65 -6.46 1.98 8.85
CA SER A 65 -6.42 0.81 9.74
C SER A 65 -5.84 1.15 11.11
N ALA A 66 -4.80 1.99 11.16
CA ALA A 66 -4.16 2.43 12.39
C ALA A 66 -5.12 3.23 13.29
N ASN A 67 -6.05 4.00 12.71
CA ASN A 67 -7.06 4.75 13.46
C ASN A 67 -8.12 3.85 14.13
N LYS A 68 -8.13 2.55 13.87
CA LYS A 68 -9.06 1.57 14.49
C LYS A 68 -8.51 0.97 15.77
N GLY A 69 -7.35 1.43 16.24
CA GLY A 69 -6.76 1.06 17.51
C GLY A 69 -5.42 0.33 17.41
N SER A 70 -4.85 0.02 18.59
CA SER A 70 -3.58 -0.71 18.70
C SER A 70 -3.67 -2.13 18.14
N LEU A 71 -2.53 -2.77 17.89
CA LEU A 71 -2.43 -4.17 17.44
C LEU A 71 -3.27 -5.14 18.29
N ALA A 72 -3.39 -4.92 19.59
CA ALA A 72 -4.22 -5.74 20.48
C ALA A 72 -5.71 -5.58 20.17
N THR A 73 -6.16 -4.39 19.81
CA THR A 73 -7.52 -4.11 19.34
C THR A 73 -7.71 -4.61 17.90
N PHE A 74 -6.65 -4.62 17.13
CA PHE A 74 -6.55 -5.05 15.74
C PHE A 74 -6.93 -6.53 15.57
N VAL A 75 -6.46 -7.42 16.46
CA VAL A 75 -6.80 -8.85 16.42
C VAL A 75 -8.30 -9.10 16.64
N LYS A 76 -8.99 -8.17 17.31
CA LYS A 76 -10.44 -8.25 17.54
C LYS A 76 -11.29 -7.55 16.48
N ASN A 77 -10.67 -6.78 15.59
CA ASN A 77 -11.36 -5.98 14.59
C ASN A 77 -10.97 -6.42 13.17
N ASN A 78 -11.73 -7.34 12.61
CA ASN A 78 -11.51 -7.86 11.25
C ASN A 78 -11.41 -6.74 10.19
N VAL A 79 -12.13 -5.62 10.36
CA VAL A 79 -12.11 -4.50 9.40
C VAL A 79 -10.73 -3.83 9.35
N GLY A 80 -10.11 -3.59 10.51
CA GLY A 80 -8.76 -3.01 10.57
C GLY A 80 -7.72 -3.91 9.91
N ILE A 81 -7.78 -5.22 10.18
CA ILE A 81 -6.88 -6.21 9.58
C ILE A 81 -7.05 -6.27 8.06
N GLN A 82 -8.29 -6.30 7.57
CA GLN A 82 -8.59 -6.31 6.14
C GLN A 82 -8.05 -5.04 5.46
N MET A 83 -8.31 -3.86 6.04
CA MET A 83 -7.79 -2.60 5.50
C MET A 83 -6.25 -2.60 5.43
N PHE A 84 -5.59 -3.09 6.48
CA PHE A 84 -4.13 -3.19 6.50
C PHE A 84 -3.63 -4.14 5.41
N GLY A 85 -4.21 -5.35 5.29
CA GLY A 85 -3.83 -6.34 4.29
C GLY A 85 -4.00 -5.83 2.86
N VAL A 86 -5.15 -5.25 2.52
CA VAL A 86 -5.41 -4.63 1.22
C VAL A 86 -4.44 -3.47 0.94
N GLY A 87 -4.15 -2.66 1.95
CA GLY A 87 -3.18 -1.57 1.82
C GLY A 87 -1.75 -2.08 1.58
N LEU A 88 -1.36 -3.11 2.33
CA LEU A 88 -0.05 -3.74 2.19
C LEU A 88 0.15 -4.35 0.80
N HIS A 89 -0.86 -5.07 0.29
CA HIS A 89 -0.87 -5.64 -1.04
C HIS A 89 -0.61 -4.57 -2.11
N ALA A 90 -1.38 -3.49 -2.11
CA ALA A 90 -1.21 -2.40 -3.06
C ALA A 90 0.18 -1.73 -3.00
N LEU A 91 0.79 -1.66 -1.82
CA LEU A 91 2.15 -1.14 -1.67
C LEU A 91 3.20 -2.10 -2.24
N GLN A 92 3.06 -3.41 -2.00
CA GLN A 92 3.95 -4.44 -2.53
C GLN A 92 3.86 -4.49 -4.06
N ASP A 93 2.65 -4.47 -4.60
CA ASP A 93 2.39 -4.47 -6.04
C ASP A 93 2.89 -3.19 -6.73
N GLY A 94 3.02 -2.10 -5.99
CA GLY A 94 3.69 -0.91 -6.49
C GLY A 94 5.12 -1.19 -6.99
N TYR A 95 5.80 -2.17 -6.41
CA TYR A 95 7.10 -2.64 -6.84
C TYR A 95 7.03 -3.94 -7.67
N GLY A 96 6.03 -4.77 -7.46
CA GLY A 96 5.80 -5.98 -8.23
C GLY A 96 5.38 -5.70 -9.66
N HIS A 97 4.32 -4.92 -9.82
CA HIS A 97 3.71 -4.64 -11.12
C HIS A 97 4.11 -3.28 -11.72
N ALA A 98 4.54 -2.33 -10.89
CA ALA A 98 5.06 -1.02 -11.32
C ALA A 98 4.18 -0.27 -12.34
N GLY A 99 2.86 -0.37 -12.21
CA GLY A 99 1.89 0.35 -13.03
C GLY A 99 1.64 -0.24 -14.42
N VAL A 100 2.06 -1.47 -14.71
CA VAL A 100 1.75 -2.14 -15.97
C VAL A 100 0.24 -2.29 -16.18
N SER A 101 -0.19 -2.53 -17.42
CA SER A 101 -1.56 -2.92 -17.72
C SER A 101 -1.75 -4.43 -17.54
N MET A 102 -3.02 -4.88 -17.49
CA MET A 102 -3.32 -6.32 -17.43
C MET A 102 -2.68 -7.09 -18.59
N LYS A 103 -2.73 -6.54 -19.80
CA LYS A 103 -2.10 -7.17 -20.97
C LYS A 103 -0.58 -7.26 -20.81
N GLU A 104 0.07 -6.18 -20.37
CA GLU A 104 1.52 -6.17 -20.11
C GLU A 104 1.87 -7.14 -18.96
N HIS A 105 1.03 -7.24 -17.94
CA HIS A 105 1.22 -8.18 -16.83
C HIS A 105 1.21 -9.64 -17.29
N ASP A 106 0.27 -10.02 -18.14
CA ASP A 106 0.18 -11.38 -18.69
C ASP A 106 1.42 -11.73 -19.55
N GLU A 107 2.01 -10.73 -20.20
CA GLU A 107 3.23 -10.90 -21.01
C GLU A 107 4.51 -11.03 -20.15
N ILE A 108 4.51 -10.53 -18.92
CA ILE A 108 5.69 -10.49 -18.01
C ILE A 108 5.49 -11.30 -16.72
N ALA A 109 4.45 -12.13 -16.66
CA ALA A 109 4.02 -12.85 -15.45
C ALA A 109 5.11 -13.64 -14.71
N ASP A 110 6.21 -13.97 -15.39
CA ASP A 110 7.35 -14.68 -14.81
C ASP A 110 8.46 -13.75 -14.28
N VAL A 111 8.31 -12.44 -14.44
CA VAL A 111 9.29 -11.46 -13.95
C VAL A 111 8.87 -10.97 -12.58
N TRP A 112 9.46 -11.51 -11.54
CA TRP A 112 9.32 -11.02 -10.18
C TRP A 112 9.86 -9.58 -10.11
N GLY A 113 9.03 -8.66 -9.60
CA GLY A 113 9.44 -7.29 -9.37
C GLY A 113 10.55 -7.16 -8.32
N ASP A 114 10.85 -5.94 -7.89
CA ASP A 114 11.89 -5.68 -6.89
C ASP A 114 11.43 -6.16 -5.49
N THR A 115 11.80 -7.41 -5.16
CA THR A 115 11.47 -8.04 -3.87
C THR A 115 12.07 -7.29 -2.68
N ARG A 116 13.25 -6.68 -2.83
CA ARG A 116 13.89 -5.91 -1.75
C ARG A 116 13.13 -4.61 -1.49
N ALA A 117 12.67 -3.94 -2.54
CA ALA A 117 11.82 -2.77 -2.40
C ALA A 117 10.45 -3.13 -1.80
N SER A 118 9.88 -4.27 -2.18
CA SER A 118 8.64 -4.80 -1.57
C SER A 118 8.82 -5.12 -0.09
N GLU A 119 9.93 -5.69 0.32
CA GLU A 119 10.24 -5.91 1.74
C GLU A 119 10.40 -4.60 2.49
N ARG A 120 11.12 -3.63 1.94
CA ARG A 120 11.35 -2.33 2.57
C ARG A 120 10.05 -1.55 2.75
N ILE A 121 9.18 -1.51 1.75
CA ILE A 121 7.88 -0.83 1.87
C ILE A 121 6.96 -1.56 2.87
N THR A 122 7.04 -2.89 2.95
CA THR A 122 6.33 -3.68 3.95
C THR A 122 6.75 -3.31 5.36
N GLN A 123 8.06 -3.25 5.64
CA GLN A 123 8.58 -2.81 6.94
C GLN A 123 8.17 -1.38 7.25
N SER A 124 8.20 -0.50 6.26
CA SER A 124 7.77 0.89 6.39
C SER A 124 6.28 1.00 6.73
N ALA A 125 5.42 0.20 6.08
CA ALA A 125 3.98 0.17 6.35
C ALA A 125 3.68 -0.29 7.80
N ILE A 126 4.38 -1.31 8.28
CA ILE A 126 4.28 -1.78 9.67
C ILE A 126 4.69 -0.68 10.64
N TYR A 127 5.82 -0.04 10.39
CA TYR A 127 6.34 1.04 11.26
C TYR A 127 5.39 2.24 11.30
N VAL A 128 4.94 2.71 10.13
CA VAL A 128 3.95 3.80 10.03
C VAL A 128 2.67 3.45 10.77
N HIS A 129 2.17 2.22 10.61
CA HIS A 129 0.99 1.75 11.34
C HIS A 129 1.18 1.81 12.85
N GLN A 130 2.32 1.34 13.37
CA GLN A 130 2.64 1.37 14.79
C GLN A 130 2.70 2.80 15.33
N ILE A 131 3.39 3.69 14.65
CA ILE A 131 3.48 5.11 15.04
C ILE A 131 2.09 5.76 15.07
N VAL A 132 1.28 5.57 14.01
CA VAL A 132 -0.03 6.22 13.90
C VAL A 132 -1.05 5.64 14.87
N SER A 133 -0.98 4.34 15.17
CA SER A 133 -1.86 3.71 16.16
C SER A 133 -1.48 3.99 17.62
N GLY A 134 -0.29 4.58 17.87
CA GLY A 134 0.23 4.80 19.22
C GLY A 134 0.76 3.52 19.88
N ASP A 135 0.97 2.45 19.13
CA ASP A 135 1.60 1.21 19.62
C ASP A 135 3.12 1.30 19.48
N TRP A 136 3.74 1.99 20.41
CA TRP A 136 5.17 2.30 20.37
C TRP A 136 6.05 1.29 21.11
N SER A 137 5.45 0.21 21.63
CA SER A 137 6.12 -0.79 22.47
C SER A 137 7.20 -1.58 21.75
N ASN A 138 7.01 -1.79 20.43
CA ASN A 138 7.89 -2.61 19.60
C ASN A 138 8.53 -1.81 18.45
N LEU A 139 8.65 -0.49 18.59
CA LEU A 139 9.41 0.30 17.65
C LEU A 139 10.89 -0.09 17.77
N GLY A 140 11.35 -0.91 16.84
CA GLY A 140 12.74 -1.33 16.71
C GLY A 140 13.66 -0.15 16.38
N GLY A 141 14.97 -0.44 16.27
CA GLY A 141 15.98 0.57 15.97
C GLY A 141 15.78 1.31 14.66
N ARG A 142 16.85 1.84 14.10
CA ARG A 142 16.85 2.63 12.86
C ARG A 142 16.23 1.84 11.70
N ILE A 143 15.17 2.38 11.10
CA ILE A 143 14.51 1.84 9.91
C ILE A 143 14.78 2.80 8.74
N ASP A 144 15.13 2.25 7.60
CA ASP A 144 15.17 2.98 6.34
C ASP A 144 13.76 3.02 5.74
N LEU A 145 13.05 4.12 6.01
CA LEU A 145 11.64 4.27 5.61
C LEU A 145 11.52 4.50 4.11
N ASP A 146 10.74 3.66 3.48
CA ASP A 146 10.24 3.86 2.12
C ASP A 146 8.79 4.38 2.19
N LEU A 147 8.60 5.64 1.88
CA LEU A 147 7.30 6.33 1.87
C LEU A 147 6.84 6.65 0.43
N THR A 148 7.39 5.95 -0.56
CA THR A 148 7.03 6.14 -1.97
C THR A 148 5.51 6.02 -2.15
N GLY A 149 4.94 6.97 -2.87
CA GLY A 149 3.49 7.05 -3.13
C GLY A 149 2.66 7.66 -1.99
N MET A 150 3.24 7.92 -0.82
CA MET A 150 2.54 8.66 0.23
C MET A 150 2.30 10.11 -0.22
N SER A 151 1.06 10.59 -0.14
CA SER A 151 0.75 11.98 -0.44
C SER A 151 1.20 12.92 0.67
N ASN A 152 1.34 14.21 0.37
CA ASN A 152 1.69 15.21 1.38
C ASN A 152 0.72 15.21 2.57
N ALA A 153 -0.59 15.08 2.31
CA ALA A 153 -1.59 15.02 3.37
C ALA A 153 -1.42 13.77 4.26
N GLN A 154 -1.14 12.62 3.67
CA GLN A 154 -0.86 11.38 4.39
C GLN A 154 0.43 11.50 5.21
N PHE A 155 1.47 12.10 4.62
CA PHE A 155 2.73 12.34 5.30
C PHE A 155 2.56 13.26 6.52
N GLN A 156 1.73 14.31 6.45
CA GLN A 156 1.46 15.19 7.58
C GLN A 156 0.76 14.44 8.75
N VAL A 157 -0.15 13.51 8.43
CA VAL A 157 -0.77 12.65 9.45
C VAL A 157 0.29 11.79 10.15
N PHE A 158 1.18 11.16 9.40
CA PHE A 158 2.27 10.38 9.95
C PHE A 158 3.22 11.25 10.79
N LEU A 159 3.65 12.40 10.27
CA LEU A 159 4.58 13.30 10.92
C LEU A 159 4.03 13.81 12.27
N SER A 160 2.74 14.15 12.35
CA SER A 160 2.14 14.58 13.61
C SER A 160 2.25 13.49 14.67
N ARG A 161 2.08 12.21 14.31
CA ARG A 161 2.22 11.08 15.23
C ARG A 161 3.67 10.80 15.64
N VAL A 162 4.62 11.05 14.73
CA VAL A 162 6.05 11.01 15.10
C VAL A 162 6.38 12.06 16.15
N ILE A 163 5.83 13.27 16.03
CA ILE A 163 5.99 14.33 17.02
C ILE A 163 5.37 13.93 18.36
N ASP A 164 4.17 13.38 18.37
CA ASP A 164 3.51 12.85 19.58
C ASP A 164 4.39 11.80 20.26
N TYR A 165 4.96 10.88 19.49
CA TYR A 165 5.88 9.86 19.99
C TYR A 165 7.12 10.47 20.64
N ILE A 166 7.77 11.42 19.97
CA ILE A 166 8.97 12.10 20.51
C ILE A 166 8.64 12.81 21.82
N ASN A 167 7.51 13.53 21.85
CA ASN A 167 7.08 14.27 23.05
C ASN A 167 6.72 13.31 24.21
N SER A 168 6.29 12.09 23.93
CA SER A 168 6.00 11.09 24.97
C SER A 168 7.24 10.50 25.63
N LYS A 169 8.43 10.73 25.07
CA LYS A 169 9.73 10.24 25.59
C LYS A 169 10.46 11.26 26.45
N ASN A 170 10.01 12.51 26.42
CA ASN A 170 10.53 13.61 27.25
C ASN A 170 9.67 13.83 28.49
#